data_306996c92c5dd2b7960fa230b2140448
#
_entry.id   306996c92c5dd2b7960fa230b2140448
#
_cell.length_a   1.000
_cell.length_b   1.000
_cell.length_c   1.000
_cell.angle_alpha   90.00
_cell.angle_beta   90.00
_cell.angle_gamma   90.00
#
_symmetry.space_group_name_H-M   'P 1'
#
loop_
_entity.id
_entity.type
_entity.pdbx_description
1 polymer ?
#
loop_
_entity_poly.entity_id
_entity_poly.type
_entity_poly.pdbx_seq_one_letter_code
_entity_poly.pdbx_strand_id
1 'polypeptide(L)' 'MKVIITEHAKKRLRDMRQGGIALGDIQSAALELPGYIPSATRFRGFIARSGRVFDLVVKDTDGGRLVITIIGKQ' A
#
# COMPACT_ATOMS: atom_id res chain seq x y z
N MET A 1 -7.99 -2.14 -12.98
CA MET A 1 -8.44 -2.04 -11.57
C MET A 1 -8.04 -0.68 -11.00
N LYS A 2 -8.96 -0.07 -10.27
CA LYS A 2 -8.69 1.21 -9.62
C LYS A 2 -8.06 0.99 -8.25
N VAL A 3 -6.97 1.67 -7.97
CA VAL A 3 -6.33 1.67 -6.65
C VAL A 3 -6.66 2.99 -5.97
N ILE A 4 -7.22 2.91 -4.76
CA ILE A 4 -7.62 4.06 -3.96
C ILE A 4 -6.76 4.10 -2.72
N ILE A 5 -5.97 5.17 -2.56
CA ILE A 5 -5.12 5.34 -1.38
C ILE A 5 -5.88 6.22 -0.40
N THR A 6 -6.20 5.68 0.78
CA THR A 6 -6.98 6.40 1.78
C THR A 6 -6.22 7.61 2.33
N GLU A 7 -6.95 8.55 2.92
CA GLU A 7 -6.33 9.71 3.57
C GLU A 7 -5.40 9.27 4.70
N HIS A 8 -5.77 8.22 5.44
CA HIS A 8 -4.91 7.67 6.48
C HIS A 8 -3.58 7.18 5.88
N ALA A 9 -3.65 6.44 4.77
CA ALA A 9 -2.44 5.93 4.11
C ALA A 9 -1.59 7.08 3.58
N LYS A 10 -2.22 8.13 3.04
CA LYS A 10 -1.50 9.32 2.57
C LYS A 10 -0.78 10.04 3.72
N LYS A 11 -1.43 10.16 4.87
CA LYS A 11 -0.80 10.74 6.06
C LYS A 11 0.39 9.90 6.52
N ARG A 12 0.22 8.59 6.54
CA ARG A 12 1.31 7.68 6.91
C ARG A 12 2.49 7.85 5.97
N LEU A 13 2.22 8.03 4.68
CA LEU A 13 3.27 8.19 3.68
C LEU A 13 4.12 9.44 3.92
N ARG A 14 3.54 10.50 4.50
CA ARG A 14 4.25 11.72 4.84
C ARG A 14 5.08 11.60 6.12
N ASP A 15 4.87 10.54 6.90
CA ASP A 15 5.64 10.28 8.11
C ASP A 15 7.09 10.02 7.71
N MET A 16 8.04 10.58 8.44
CA MET A 16 9.47 10.40 8.17
C MET A 16 9.88 8.93 8.17
N ARG A 17 9.18 8.09 8.94
CA ARG A 17 9.46 6.65 8.98
C ARG A 17 9.10 5.95 7.67
N GLN A 18 8.36 6.62 6.80
CA GLN A 18 8.01 6.09 5.49
C GLN A 18 8.88 6.70 4.37
N GLY A 19 9.96 7.34 4.72
CA GLY A 19 10.88 7.92 3.74
C GLY A 19 11.38 6.87 2.75
N GLY A 20 11.47 7.26 1.48
CA GLY A 20 11.88 6.36 0.42
C GLY A 20 10.75 5.53 -0.19
N ILE A 21 9.51 5.69 0.27
CA ILE A 21 8.34 5.02 -0.29
C ILE A 21 7.48 6.08 -0.98
N ALA A 22 7.25 5.92 -2.27
CA ALA A 22 6.47 6.86 -3.08
C ALA A 22 5.08 6.30 -3.38
N LEU A 23 4.15 7.18 -3.78
CA LEU A 23 2.80 6.75 -4.20
C LEU A 23 2.85 5.71 -5.30
N GLY A 24 3.77 5.86 -6.27
CA GLY A 24 3.94 4.89 -7.36
C GLY A 24 4.32 3.50 -6.86
N ASP A 25 5.14 3.44 -5.81
CA ASP A 25 5.51 2.15 -5.20
C ASP A 25 4.28 1.46 -4.61
N ILE A 26 3.43 2.22 -3.93
CA ILE A 26 2.22 1.69 -3.31
C ILE A 26 1.24 1.22 -4.37
N GLN A 27 1.03 2.03 -5.42
CA GLN A 27 0.12 1.67 -6.51
C GLN A 27 0.56 0.39 -7.22
N SER A 28 1.85 0.30 -7.53
CA SER A 28 2.41 -0.90 -8.19
C SER A 28 2.24 -2.13 -7.31
N ALA A 29 2.56 -2.01 -6.03
CA ALA A 29 2.43 -3.13 -5.09
C ALA A 29 0.98 -3.60 -4.98
N ALA A 30 0.03 -2.66 -4.86
CA ALA A 30 -1.39 -3.00 -4.76
C ALA A 30 -1.90 -3.71 -6.01
N LEU A 31 -1.44 -3.28 -7.20
CA LEU A 31 -1.85 -3.89 -8.46
C LEU A 31 -1.29 -5.30 -8.65
N GLU A 32 -0.16 -5.62 -8.03
CA GLU A 32 0.45 -6.95 -8.13
C GLU A 32 -0.31 -8.02 -7.36
N LEU A 33 -1.13 -7.63 -6.39
CA LEU A 33 -1.85 -8.60 -5.56
C LEU A 33 -2.93 -9.28 -6.38
N PRO A 34 -2.89 -10.62 -6.51
CA PRO A 34 -3.86 -11.34 -7.32
C PRO A 34 -5.18 -11.56 -6.59
N GLY A 35 -6.24 -11.75 -7.36
CA GLY A 35 -7.53 -12.16 -6.85
C GLY A 35 -8.29 -11.05 -6.16
N TYR A 36 -9.32 -11.45 -5.42
CA TYR A 36 -10.22 -10.57 -4.68
C TYR A 36 -9.89 -10.63 -3.20
N ILE A 37 -9.75 -9.47 -2.56
CA ILE A 37 -9.38 -9.36 -1.15
C ILE A 37 -10.59 -8.81 -0.39
N PRO A 38 -11.42 -9.68 0.21
CA PRO A 38 -12.71 -9.26 0.76
C PRO A 38 -12.65 -8.54 2.09
N SER A 39 -11.55 -8.70 2.83
CA SER A 39 -11.39 -8.06 4.14
C SER A 39 -10.01 -7.46 4.26
N ALA A 40 -9.86 -6.49 5.15
CA ALA A 40 -8.58 -5.82 5.38
C ALA A 40 -7.51 -6.85 5.70
N THR A 41 -6.51 -6.95 4.83
CA THR A 41 -5.47 -7.97 4.91
C THR A 41 -4.11 -7.32 4.77
N ARG A 42 -3.18 -7.71 5.62
CA ARG A 42 -1.80 -7.22 5.56
C ARG A 42 -0.98 -8.12 4.64
N PHE A 43 -0.36 -7.49 3.64
CA PHE A 43 0.58 -8.12 2.73
C PHE A 43 1.97 -7.57 3.00
N ARG A 44 2.97 -8.44 3.04
CA ARG A 44 4.29 -8.09 3.53
C ARG A 44 5.35 -8.15 2.45
N GLY A 45 6.38 -7.34 2.62
CA GLY A 45 7.63 -7.52 1.90
C GLY A 45 7.68 -6.91 0.51
N PHE A 46 6.93 -5.86 0.25
CA PHE A 46 7.10 -5.10 -0.99
C PHE A 46 8.39 -4.29 -0.93
N ILE A 47 8.98 -4.03 -2.09
CA ILE A 47 10.23 -3.29 -2.19
C ILE A 47 9.99 -2.05 -3.04
N ALA A 48 10.22 -0.87 -2.46
CA ALA A 48 10.15 0.40 -3.18
C ALA A 48 11.37 0.56 -4.08
N ARG A 49 11.31 1.51 -5.02
CA ARG A 49 12.44 1.81 -5.90
C ARG A 49 13.71 2.17 -5.12
N SER A 50 13.54 2.80 -3.97
CA SER A 50 14.66 3.15 -3.09
C SER A 50 15.32 1.94 -2.43
N GLY A 51 14.71 0.76 -2.54
CA GLY A 51 15.13 -0.44 -1.81
C GLY A 51 14.44 -0.60 -0.47
N ARG A 52 13.63 0.38 -0.05
CA ARG A 52 12.92 0.33 1.22
C ARG A 52 11.85 -0.75 1.19
N VAL A 53 11.81 -1.58 2.22
CA VAL A 53 10.80 -2.63 2.36
C VAL A 53 9.58 -2.07 3.09
N PHE A 54 8.37 -2.47 2.65
CA PHE A 54 7.15 -2.01 3.28
C PHE A 54 6.05 -3.06 3.17
N ASP A 55 5.05 -2.92 4.04
CA ASP A 55 3.84 -3.74 4.01
C ASP A 55 2.66 -2.85 3.69
N LEU A 56 1.60 -3.45 3.15
CA LEU A 56 0.33 -2.77 2.88
C LEU A 56 -0.81 -3.52 3.58
N VAL A 57 -1.80 -2.76 4.05
CA VAL A 57 -3.10 -3.32 4.43
C VAL A 57 -4.09 -2.91 3.35
N VAL A 58 -4.70 -3.89 2.71
CA VAL A 58 -5.51 -3.71 1.51
C VAL A 58 -6.85 -4.41 1.65
N LYS A 59 -7.88 -3.83 1.06
CA LYS A 59 -9.23 -4.43 0.98
C LYS A 59 -9.85 -4.03 -0.34
N ASP A 60 -10.44 -5.00 -1.04
CA ASP A 60 -11.18 -4.72 -2.27
C ASP A 60 -12.62 -4.34 -1.96
N THR A 61 -13.14 -3.38 -2.71
CA THR A 61 -14.53 -2.93 -2.65
C THR A 61 -15.07 -2.82 -4.06
N ASP A 62 -16.37 -2.54 -4.20
CA ASP A 62 -16.98 -2.31 -5.51
C ASP A 62 -16.33 -1.13 -6.24
N GLY A 63 -15.86 -0.15 -5.49
CA GLY A 63 -15.22 1.05 -6.06
C GLY A 63 -13.76 0.86 -6.46
N GLY A 64 -13.13 -0.24 -6.04
CA GLY A 64 -11.73 -0.50 -6.33
C GLY A 64 -10.99 -1.08 -5.15
N ARG A 65 -9.67 -1.14 -5.27
CA ARG A 65 -8.79 -1.67 -4.24
C ARG A 65 -8.34 -0.56 -3.31
N LEU A 66 -8.76 -0.65 -2.04
CA LEU A 66 -8.37 0.33 -1.02
C LEU A 66 -7.02 -0.03 -0.42
N VAL A 67 -6.11 0.91 -0.42
CA VAL A 67 -4.90 0.82 0.41
C VAL A 67 -5.21 1.55 1.71
N ILE A 68 -5.44 0.79 2.77
CA ILE A 68 -5.91 1.31 4.05
C ILE A 68 -4.76 1.96 4.81
N THR A 69 -3.61 1.32 4.83
CA THR A 69 -2.42 1.88 5.47
C THR A 69 -1.16 1.27 4.90
N ILE A 70 -0.03 1.91 5.16
CA ILE A 70 1.28 1.39 4.81
C ILE A 70 2.14 1.30 6.07
N ILE A 71 3.05 0.34 6.09
CA ILE A 71 3.95 0.12 7.21
C ILE A 71 5.36 -0.03 6.64
N GLY A 72 6.16 1.02 6.80
CA GLY A 72 7.56 0.97 6.38
C GLY A 72 8.36 0.10 7.32
N LYS A 73 9.31 -0.63 6.77
CA LYS A 73 10.24 -1.47 7.53
C LYS A 73 11.67 -1.03 7.30
N GLN A 74 12.47 -1.21 8.30
CA GLN A 74 13.89 -0.89 8.21
C GLN A 74 14.68 -2.09 7.75
#